data_79b184a55510d37d572806c06855a207
#
_entry.id   79b184a55510d37d572806c06855a207
#
_cell.length_a   1.000
_cell.length_b   1.000
_cell.length_c   1.000
_cell.angle_alpha   90.00
_cell.angle_beta   90.00
_cell.angle_gamma   90.00
#
_symmetry.space_group_name_H-M   'P 1'
#
loop_
_entity.id
_entity.type
_entity.pdbx_description
1 polymer ?
#
loop_
_entity_poly.entity_id
_entity_poly.type
_entity_poly.pdbx_seq_one_letter_code
_entity_poly.pdbx_strand_id
1 'polypeptide(L)'
;MKAETKKTYRTLTDLFFLVIACSVGAFSTTAVMIPNGLTSGGLTGIVRILQTFIPLDFSVMYYALAILIWFVVIALLGMAEAKKVLVVTLLYPAILVIFEQLDFQLLEEKDVILAAIFCGVFAGVCNGLVFWRGYSFCGTESVAKILKKKLLPHVDISKILLLLDSVIIVLSAFIFGRNIALYALVTQFIGSKMVDFIMYGFETKIVQMQIITSRNSDVAKYIMQDIGRGVSSYDIVGEYTGQHRKQLIVLCSPRESMVIKKYLMDMDPSAFVAIMQVNTVWGEGRGFTDMYEEK
;
A
#
# COMPACT_ATOMS: atom_id res chain seq x y z
N MET A 1 -12.82 11.75 -31.76
CA MET A 1 -12.70 10.32 -32.08
C MET A 1 -11.48 9.67 -31.37
N LYS A 2 -10.20 10.11 -31.56
CA LYS A 2 -9.04 9.50 -30.86
C LYS A 2 -9.06 9.63 -29.33
N ALA A 3 -9.56 10.73 -28.76
CA ALA A 3 -9.61 10.93 -27.30
C ALA A 3 -10.70 10.09 -26.61
N GLU A 4 -11.83 9.90 -27.25
CA GLU A 4 -12.93 9.06 -26.74
C GLU A 4 -12.54 7.57 -26.78
N THR A 5 -11.87 7.13 -27.85
CA THR A 5 -11.37 5.76 -27.96
C THR A 5 -10.31 5.46 -26.87
N LYS A 6 -9.40 6.39 -26.58
CA LYS A 6 -8.39 6.25 -25.51
C LYS A 6 -9.04 6.18 -24.12
N LYS A 7 -10.10 6.97 -23.87
CA LYS A 7 -10.87 6.95 -22.63
C LYS A 7 -11.62 5.63 -22.42
N THR A 8 -12.23 5.11 -23.48
CA THR A 8 -12.96 3.83 -23.44
C THR A 8 -12.02 2.64 -23.20
N TYR A 9 -10.85 2.62 -23.85
CA TYR A 9 -9.83 1.61 -23.60
C TYR A 9 -9.33 1.62 -22.14
N ARG A 10 -9.09 2.79 -21.58
CA ARG A 10 -8.65 2.94 -20.17
C ARG A 10 -9.72 2.40 -19.22
N THR A 11 -10.99 2.73 -19.43
CA THR A 11 -12.10 2.24 -18.59
C THR A 11 -12.27 0.71 -18.68
N LEU A 12 -12.11 0.10 -19.86
CA LEU A 12 -12.16 -1.34 -20.04
C LEU A 12 -10.99 -2.07 -19.33
N THR A 13 -9.79 -1.51 -19.45
CA THR A 13 -8.62 -2.05 -18.77
C THR A 13 -8.77 -1.95 -17.26
N ASP A 14 -9.26 -0.82 -16.74
CA ASP A 14 -9.50 -0.65 -15.31
C ASP A 14 -10.54 -1.66 -14.81
N LEU A 15 -11.64 -1.85 -15.54
CA LEU A 15 -12.68 -2.83 -15.19
C LEU A 15 -12.11 -4.26 -15.15
N PHE A 16 -11.28 -4.63 -16.12
CA PHE A 16 -10.64 -5.95 -16.17
C PHE A 16 -9.77 -6.20 -14.92
N PHE A 17 -8.92 -5.24 -14.55
CA PHE A 17 -8.10 -5.35 -13.35
C PHE A 17 -8.92 -5.35 -12.05
N LEU A 18 -10.01 -4.58 -12.00
CA LEU A 18 -10.93 -4.58 -10.86
C LEU A 18 -11.64 -5.93 -10.70
N VAL A 19 -12.08 -6.56 -11.79
CA VAL A 19 -12.68 -7.90 -11.75
C VAL A 19 -11.69 -8.92 -11.20
N ILE A 20 -10.45 -8.92 -11.69
CA ILE A 20 -9.38 -9.80 -11.17
C ILE A 20 -9.14 -9.53 -9.68
N ALA A 21 -8.96 -8.27 -9.31
CA ALA A 21 -8.71 -7.88 -7.92
C ALA A 21 -9.84 -8.34 -6.99
N CYS A 22 -11.09 -8.04 -7.35
CA CYS A 22 -12.26 -8.45 -6.60
C CYS A 22 -12.43 -9.97 -6.52
N SER A 23 -12.08 -10.70 -7.59
CA SER A 23 -12.10 -12.18 -7.59
C SER A 23 -11.06 -12.77 -6.63
N VAL A 24 -9.84 -12.22 -6.61
CA VAL A 24 -8.79 -12.63 -5.66
C VAL A 24 -9.23 -12.33 -4.21
N GLY A 25 -9.83 -11.17 -3.97
CA GLY A 25 -10.35 -10.80 -2.65
C GLY A 25 -11.54 -11.68 -2.22
N ALA A 26 -12.48 -11.96 -3.11
CA ALA A 26 -13.61 -12.85 -2.85
C ALA A 26 -13.11 -14.27 -2.54
N PHE A 27 -12.19 -14.81 -3.33
CA PHE A 27 -11.52 -16.08 -3.08
C PHE A 27 -10.83 -16.11 -1.71
N SER A 28 -10.09 -15.07 -1.35
CA SER A 28 -9.47 -14.95 -0.03
C SER A 28 -10.49 -15.08 1.10
N THR A 29 -11.63 -14.41 0.95
CA THR A 29 -12.67 -14.37 1.98
C THR A 29 -13.42 -15.67 2.10
N THR A 30 -13.91 -16.23 0.97
CA THR A 30 -14.80 -17.40 0.96
C THR A 30 -14.03 -18.71 1.04
N ALA A 31 -12.89 -18.84 0.36
CA ALA A 31 -12.13 -20.08 0.28
C ALA A 31 -11.05 -20.23 1.38
N VAL A 32 -10.64 -19.12 2.03
CA VAL A 32 -9.57 -19.16 3.04
C VAL A 32 -10.05 -18.66 4.40
N MET A 33 -10.57 -17.43 4.48
CA MET A 33 -10.87 -16.78 5.75
C MET A 33 -12.05 -17.43 6.48
N ILE A 34 -13.20 -17.56 5.82
CA ILE A 34 -14.44 -18.08 6.42
C ILE A 34 -14.29 -19.54 6.87
N PRO A 35 -13.80 -20.48 6.03
CA PRO A 35 -13.68 -21.89 6.41
C PRO A 35 -12.74 -22.13 7.60
N ASN A 36 -11.68 -21.30 7.74
CA ASN A 36 -10.72 -21.41 8.83
C ASN A 36 -11.12 -20.61 10.09
N GLY A 37 -12.31 -20.03 10.11
CA GLY A 37 -12.80 -19.26 11.27
C GLY A 37 -12.04 -17.98 11.54
N LEU A 38 -11.31 -17.46 10.55
CA LEU A 38 -10.55 -16.23 10.67
C LEU A 38 -11.44 -14.99 10.59
N THR A 39 -10.90 -13.88 11.07
CA THR A 39 -11.43 -12.52 10.91
C THR A 39 -10.32 -11.59 10.44
N SER A 40 -10.68 -10.37 10.08
CA SER A 40 -9.74 -9.33 9.65
C SER A 40 -10.16 -7.97 10.22
N GLY A 41 -9.40 -6.91 9.92
CA GLY A 41 -9.85 -5.53 10.06
C GLY A 41 -10.88 -5.16 8.98
N GLY A 42 -11.26 -3.89 8.96
CA GLY A 42 -12.10 -3.35 7.92
C GLY A 42 -13.56 -3.80 7.96
N LEU A 43 -14.27 -3.55 6.86
CA LEU A 43 -15.68 -3.94 6.72
C LEU A 43 -15.86 -5.46 6.81
N THR A 44 -14.92 -6.23 6.29
CA THR A 44 -14.90 -7.70 6.39
C THR A 44 -14.96 -8.18 7.85
N GLY A 45 -14.16 -7.56 8.73
CA GLY A 45 -14.17 -7.88 10.16
C GLY A 45 -15.49 -7.51 10.83
N ILE A 46 -16.07 -6.38 10.49
CA ILE A 46 -17.39 -5.97 10.99
C ILE A 46 -18.45 -7.00 10.58
N VAL A 47 -18.47 -7.41 9.31
CA VAL A 47 -19.42 -8.43 8.81
C VAL A 47 -19.23 -9.76 9.55
N ARG A 48 -17.99 -10.19 9.76
CA ARG A 48 -17.70 -11.43 10.53
C ARG A 48 -18.21 -11.36 11.96
N ILE A 49 -18.06 -10.23 12.62
CA ILE A 49 -18.62 -9.99 13.96
C ILE A 49 -20.17 -10.06 13.94
N LEU A 50 -20.79 -9.41 12.98
CA LEU A 50 -22.25 -9.37 12.86
C LEU A 50 -22.85 -10.75 12.51
N GLN A 51 -22.14 -11.59 11.75
CA GLN A 51 -22.58 -12.96 11.44
C GLN A 51 -22.76 -13.84 12.69
N THR A 52 -22.11 -13.53 13.82
CA THR A 52 -22.32 -14.28 15.06
C THR A 52 -23.69 -14.00 15.69
N PHE A 53 -24.29 -12.87 15.35
CA PHE A 53 -25.59 -12.45 15.91
C PHE A 53 -26.73 -12.59 14.90
N ILE A 54 -26.43 -12.48 13.61
CA ILE A 54 -27.42 -12.48 12.53
C ILE A 54 -27.08 -13.61 11.55
N PRO A 55 -27.92 -14.63 11.41
CA PRO A 55 -27.67 -15.77 10.52
C PRO A 55 -28.01 -15.40 9.05
N LEU A 56 -27.19 -14.55 8.46
CA LEU A 56 -27.25 -14.16 7.05
C LEU A 56 -25.94 -14.51 6.38
N ASP A 57 -25.99 -14.71 5.05
CA ASP A 57 -24.80 -14.94 4.23
C ASP A 57 -23.85 -13.75 4.29
N PHE A 58 -22.55 -14.05 4.24
CA PHE A 58 -21.51 -13.04 4.36
C PHE A 58 -21.63 -11.96 3.27
N SER A 59 -21.87 -12.40 2.03
CA SER A 59 -22.01 -11.52 0.87
C SER A 59 -23.18 -10.57 0.99
N VAL A 60 -24.32 -11.02 1.49
CA VAL A 60 -25.53 -10.22 1.68
C VAL A 60 -25.29 -9.13 2.75
N MET A 61 -24.69 -9.50 3.88
CA MET A 61 -24.38 -8.55 4.94
C MET A 61 -23.34 -7.53 4.49
N TYR A 62 -22.31 -7.99 3.78
CA TYR A 62 -21.27 -7.12 3.25
C TYR A 62 -21.89 -6.10 2.28
N TYR A 63 -22.79 -6.56 1.38
CA TYR A 63 -23.45 -5.71 0.41
C TYR A 63 -24.32 -4.64 1.06
N ALA A 64 -25.12 -5.04 2.05
CA ALA A 64 -25.99 -4.12 2.79
C ALA A 64 -25.17 -3.02 3.50
N LEU A 65 -24.09 -3.40 4.20
CA LEU A 65 -23.23 -2.44 4.88
C LEU A 65 -22.45 -1.55 3.93
N ALA A 66 -21.93 -2.09 2.84
CA ALA A 66 -21.21 -1.31 1.83
C ALA A 66 -22.12 -0.24 1.20
N ILE A 67 -23.36 -0.59 0.86
CA ILE A 67 -24.35 0.37 0.35
C ILE A 67 -24.70 1.42 1.42
N LEU A 68 -24.91 1.02 2.66
CA LEU A 68 -25.17 1.95 3.76
C LEU A 68 -24.05 3.00 3.88
N ILE A 69 -22.78 2.53 3.93
CA ILE A 69 -21.61 3.41 4.01
C ILE A 69 -21.54 4.31 2.77
N TRP A 70 -21.88 3.79 1.58
CA TRP A 70 -21.87 4.56 0.35
C TRP A 70 -22.85 5.73 0.40
N PHE A 71 -24.05 5.56 0.93
CA PHE A 71 -25.00 6.67 1.15
C PHE A 71 -24.44 7.70 2.13
N VAL A 72 -23.75 7.25 3.20
CA VAL A 72 -23.09 8.15 4.16
C VAL A 72 -21.95 8.93 3.47
N VAL A 73 -21.20 8.28 2.57
CA VAL A 73 -20.17 8.96 1.76
C VAL A 73 -20.77 10.04 0.87
N ILE A 74 -21.88 9.78 0.21
CA ILE A 74 -22.60 10.80 -0.59
C ILE A 74 -22.96 12.00 0.27
N ALA A 75 -23.56 11.73 1.43
CA ALA A 75 -24.06 12.78 2.34
C ALA A 75 -22.95 13.65 2.94
N LEU A 76 -21.78 13.04 3.28
CA LEU A 76 -20.72 13.72 4.03
C LEU A 76 -19.52 14.15 3.20
N LEU A 77 -19.16 13.40 2.16
CA LEU A 77 -18.00 13.69 1.28
C LEU A 77 -18.43 14.23 -0.08
N GLY A 78 -19.65 13.94 -0.51
CA GLY A 78 -20.21 14.39 -1.78
C GLY A 78 -20.06 13.37 -2.91
N MET A 79 -20.76 13.64 -4.03
CA MET A 79 -20.88 12.73 -5.17
C MET A 79 -19.54 12.42 -5.87
N ALA A 80 -18.59 13.35 -5.84
CA ALA A 80 -17.28 13.15 -6.49
C ALA A 80 -16.49 12.01 -5.84
N GLU A 81 -16.46 11.91 -4.52
CA GLU A 81 -15.82 10.81 -3.80
C GLU A 81 -16.66 9.53 -3.87
N ALA A 82 -17.99 9.63 -3.80
CA ALA A 82 -18.87 8.48 -3.91
C ALA A 82 -18.72 7.72 -5.24
N LYS A 83 -18.50 8.42 -6.36
CA LYS A 83 -18.26 7.80 -7.66
C LYS A 83 -16.98 6.97 -7.70
N LYS A 84 -15.93 7.36 -6.97
CA LYS A 84 -14.64 6.63 -6.93
C LYS A 84 -14.76 5.26 -6.26
N VAL A 85 -15.66 5.13 -5.31
CA VAL A 85 -15.87 3.88 -4.56
C VAL A 85 -17.02 3.04 -5.13
N LEU A 86 -17.92 3.64 -5.93
CA LEU A 86 -19.15 3.01 -6.42
C LEU A 86 -18.88 1.69 -7.17
N VAL A 87 -17.93 1.71 -8.10
CA VAL A 87 -17.64 0.54 -8.95
C VAL A 87 -17.27 -0.66 -8.11
N VAL A 88 -16.36 -0.49 -7.14
CA VAL A 88 -15.90 -1.57 -6.26
C VAL A 88 -17.00 -1.97 -5.26
N THR A 89 -17.80 -0.99 -4.79
CA THR A 89 -18.94 -1.23 -3.89
C THR A 89 -19.98 -2.16 -4.49
N LEU A 90 -20.18 -2.10 -5.80
CA LEU A 90 -21.14 -2.96 -6.50
C LEU A 90 -20.47 -4.27 -6.97
N LEU A 91 -19.25 -4.19 -7.49
CA LEU A 91 -18.56 -5.30 -8.12
C LEU A 91 -18.11 -6.36 -7.10
N TYR A 92 -17.49 -5.94 -6.00
CA TYR A 92 -16.91 -6.88 -5.03
C TYR A 92 -17.95 -7.78 -4.35
N PRO A 93 -19.07 -7.26 -3.81
CA PRO A 93 -20.09 -8.12 -3.22
C PRO A 93 -20.79 -9.01 -4.25
N ALA A 94 -20.95 -8.54 -5.51
CA ALA A 94 -21.52 -9.38 -6.57
C ALA A 94 -20.63 -10.60 -6.87
N ILE A 95 -19.32 -10.41 -6.88
CA ILE A 95 -18.36 -11.50 -7.04
C ILE A 95 -18.33 -12.39 -5.79
N LEU A 96 -18.45 -11.82 -4.58
CA LEU A 96 -18.54 -12.59 -3.34
C LEU A 96 -19.69 -13.58 -3.36
N VAL A 97 -20.88 -13.17 -3.82
CA VAL A 97 -22.05 -14.08 -3.96
C VAL A 97 -21.71 -15.30 -4.84
N ILE A 98 -21.01 -15.08 -5.95
CA ILE A 98 -20.61 -16.17 -6.87
C ILE A 98 -19.64 -17.12 -6.17
N PHE A 99 -18.62 -16.60 -5.49
CA PHE A 99 -17.64 -17.43 -4.80
C PHE A 99 -18.19 -18.15 -3.57
N GLU A 100 -19.13 -17.53 -2.86
CA GLU A 100 -19.80 -18.15 -1.72
C GLU A 100 -20.64 -19.38 -2.12
N GLN A 101 -21.23 -19.34 -3.33
CA GLN A 101 -21.98 -20.49 -3.88
C GLN A 101 -21.08 -21.63 -4.36
N LEU A 102 -19.80 -21.39 -4.63
CA LEU A 102 -18.86 -22.42 -5.09
C LEU A 102 -18.43 -23.37 -3.97
N ASP A 103 -18.60 -23.00 -2.70
CA ASP A 103 -18.23 -23.75 -1.49
C ASP A 103 -16.84 -24.41 -1.56
N PHE A 104 -15.87 -23.69 -2.13
CA PHE A 104 -14.51 -24.17 -2.32
C PHE A 104 -13.64 -23.77 -1.14
N GLN A 105 -12.87 -24.72 -0.60
CA GLN A 105 -11.88 -24.50 0.44
C GLN A 105 -10.48 -24.73 -0.11
N LEU A 106 -9.57 -23.76 0.11
CA LEU A 106 -8.21 -23.88 -0.38
C LEU A 106 -7.37 -24.88 0.44
N LEU A 107 -7.60 -24.94 1.75
CA LEU A 107 -6.86 -25.79 2.66
C LEU A 107 -7.67 -27.06 2.94
N GLU A 108 -7.05 -28.21 2.73
CA GLU A 108 -7.65 -29.52 3.02
C GLU A 108 -7.80 -29.77 4.52
N GLU A 109 -6.82 -29.29 5.30
CA GLU A 109 -6.82 -29.35 6.76
C GLU A 109 -6.83 -27.94 7.36
N LYS A 110 -7.42 -27.81 8.56
CA LYS A 110 -7.47 -26.53 9.27
C LYS A 110 -6.09 -26.12 9.81
N ASP A 111 -5.35 -25.38 9.03
CA ASP A 111 -4.13 -24.67 9.47
C ASP A 111 -4.37 -23.18 9.51
N VAL A 112 -4.66 -22.68 10.72
CA VAL A 112 -5.05 -21.27 10.94
C VAL A 112 -3.90 -20.32 10.64
N ILE A 113 -2.65 -20.71 10.86
CA ILE A 113 -1.47 -19.89 10.56
C ILE A 113 -1.30 -19.76 9.05
N LEU A 114 -1.33 -20.87 8.35
CA LEU A 114 -1.22 -20.92 6.90
C LEU A 114 -2.36 -20.14 6.25
N ALA A 115 -3.59 -20.32 6.74
CA ALA A 115 -4.77 -19.56 6.32
C ALA A 115 -4.59 -18.05 6.54
N ALA A 116 -4.05 -17.62 7.68
CA ALA A 116 -3.81 -16.20 7.97
C ALA A 116 -2.79 -15.57 7.01
N ILE A 117 -1.73 -16.31 6.67
CA ILE A 117 -0.70 -15.86 5.72
C ILE A 117 -1.30 -15.68 4.32
N PHE A 118 -1.97 -16.72 3.78
CA PHE A 118 -2.57 -16.66 2.45
C PHE A 118 -3.71 -15.64 2.38
N CYS A 119 -4.52 -15.53 3.42
CA CYS A 119 -5.55 -14.51 3.50
C CYS A 119 -4.94 -13.10 3.41
N GLY A 120 -3.85 -12.85 4.14
CA GLY A 120 -3.12 -11.57 4.05
C GLY A 120 -2.56 -11.31 2.66
N VAL A 121 -1.94 -12.30 2.03
CA VAL A 121 -1.39 -12.17 0.66
C VAL A 121 -2.50 -11.83 -0.34
N PHE A 122 -3.56 -12.62 -0.40
CA PHE A 122 -4.65 -12.41 -1.37
C PHE A 122 -5.43 -11.12 -1.11
N ALA A 123 -5.74 -10.82 0.15
CA ALA A 123 -6.39 -9.55 0.49
C ALA A 123 -5.50 -8.35 0.14
N GLY A 124 -4.20 -8.46 0.37
CA GLY A 124 -3.23 -7.43 0.01
C GLY A 124 -3.10 -7.24 -1.50
N VAL A 125 -3.11 -8.33 -2.29
CA VAL A 125 -3.14 -8.25 -3.76
C VAL A 125 -4.42 -7.57 -4.25
N CYS A 126 -5.57 -7.97 -3.71
CA CYS A 126 -6.86 -7.35 -4.03
C CYS A 126 -6.84 -5.84 -3.77
N ASN A 127 -6.53 -5.44 -2.54
CA ASN A 127 -6.51 -4.03 -2.14
C ASN A 127 -5.46 -3.24 -2.94
N GLY A 128 -4.27 -3.81 -3.12
CA GLY A 128 -3.19 -3.17 -3.87
C GLY A 128 -3.56 -2.89 -5.32
N LEU A 129 -4.17 -3.84 -6.03
CA LEU A 129 -4.63 -3.66 -7.41
C LEU A 129 -5.75 -2.62 -7.52
N VAL A 130 -6.70 -2.62 -6.56
CA VAL A 130 -7.78 -1.62 -6.52
C VAL A 130 -7.21 -0.21 -6.33
N PHE A 131 -6.27 -0.05 -5.38
CA PHE A 131 -5.63 1.25 -5.11
C PHE A 131 -4.73 1.69 -6.25
N TRP A 132 -4.00 0.77 -6.85
CA TRP A 132 -3.15 1.07 -7.99
C TRP A 132 -3.93 1.64 -9.18
N ARG A 133 -5.19 1.20 -9.37
CA ARG A 133 -6.10 1.77 -10.38
C ARG A 133 -6.83 3.04 -9.92
N GLY A 134 -6.55 3.56 -8.72
CA GLY A 134 -7.14 4.79 -8.18
C GLY A 134 -8.56 4.62 -7.65
N TYR A 135 -9.00 3.38 -7.44
CA TYR A 135 -10.28 3.05 -6.80
C TYR A 135 -10.08 2.78 -5.30
N SER A 136 -11.17 2.59 -4.57
CA SER A 136 -11.14 2.32 -3.13
C SER A 136 -12.38 1.54 -2.74
N PHE A 137 -12.27 0.75 -1.69
CA PHE A 137 -13.42 0.04 -1.14
C PHE A 137 -14.31 0.99 -0.33
N CYS A 138 -15.60 0.66 -0.26
CA CYS A 138 -16.57 1.33 0.60
C CYS A 138 -16.61 0.63 1.95
N GLY A 139 -15.68 0.96 2.84
CA GLY A 139 -15.54 0.35 4.16
C GLY A 139 -14.89 1.32 5.15
N THR A 140 -14.05 0.80 6.04
CA THR A 140 -13.32 1.60 7.03
C THR A 140 -12.46 2.71 6.40
N GLU A 141 -11.98 2.53 5.18
CA GLU A 141 -11.26 3.56 4.42
C GLU A 141 -12.15 4.79 4.15
N SER A 142 -13.39 4.57 3.75
CA SER A 142 -14.37 5.64 3.54
C SER A 142 -14.73 6.33 4.85
N VAL A 143 -14.87 5.56 5.93
CA VAL A 143 -15.08 6.10 7.28
C VAL A 143 -13.87 6.92 7.73
N ALA A 144 -12.64 6.44 7.49
CA ALA A 144 -11.42 7.18 7.81
C ALA A 144 -11.33 8.53 7.05
N LYS A 145 -11.71 8.56 5.77
CA LYS A 145 -11.81 9.80 4.98
C LYS A 145 -12.82 10.79 5.58
N ILE A 146 -13.98 10.29 6.02
CA ILE A 146 -15.02 11.11 6.67
C ILE A 146 -14.49 11.69 7.98
N LEU A 147 -13.89 10.85 8.85
CA LEU A 147 -13.32 11.27 10.12
C LEU A 147 -12.22 12.33 9.92
N LYS A 148 -11.31 12.11 8.96
CA LYS A 148 -10.28 13.10 8.62
C LYS A 148 -10.89 14.44 8.23
N LYS A 149 -11.88 14.43 7.33
CA LYS A 149 -12.48 15.68 6.82
C LYS A 149 -13.27 16.45 7.88
N LYS A 150 -13.93 15.75 8.81
CA LYS A 150 -14.89 16.34 9.76
C LYS A 150 -14.34 16.53 11.16
N LEU A 151 -13.51 15.62 11.67
CA LEU A 151 -13.12 15.55 13.08
C LEU A 151 -11.60 15.66 13.29
N LEU A 152 -10.78 15.08 12.40
CA LEU A 152 -9.34 14.92 12.59
C LEU A 152 -8.52 15.43 11.38
N PRO A 153 -8.63 16.71 10.97
CA PRO A 153 -8.00 17.22 9.75
C PRO A 153 -6.47 17.14 9.76
N HIS A 154 -5.86 17.16 10.95
CA HIS A 154 -4.40 17.14 11.13
C HIS A 154 -3.82 15.72 11.24
N VAL A 155 -4.65 14.68 11.30
CA VAL A 155 -4.21 13.29 11.43
C VAL A 155 -4.16 12.63 10.05
N ASP A 156 -3.12 11.85 9.79
CA ASP A 156 -2.98 11.09 8.55
C ASP A 156 -4.08 10.01 8.43
N ILE A 157 -4.62 9.83 7.22
CA ILE A 157 -5.66 8.82 6.95
C ILE A 157 -5.19 7.43 7.39
N SER A 158 -3.93 7.09 7.14
CA SER A 158 -3.37 5.78 7.51
C SER A 158 -3.41 5.51 9.02
N LYS A 159 -3.19 6.54 9.85
CA LYS A 159 -3.30 6.43 11.32
C LYS A 159 -4.74 6.23 11.78
N ILE A 160 -5.68 6.95 11.15
CA ILE A 160 -7.11 6.81 11.44
C ILE A 160 -7.59 5.41 11.05
N LEU A 161 -7.19 4.93 9.87
CA LEU A 161 -7.52 3.60 9.37
C LEU A 161 -6.97 2.50 10.29
N LEU A 162 -5.68 2.62 10.66
CA LEU A 162 -5.04 1.69 11.60
C LEU A 162 -5.78 1.63 12.94
N LEU A 163 -6.21 2.78 13.46
CA LEU A 163 -6.99 2.84 14.69
C LEU A 163 -8.34 2.13 14.54
N LEU A 164 -9.09 2.41 13.47
CA LEU A 164 -10.38 1.77 13.19
C LEU A 164 -10.24 0.25 13.07
N ASP A 165 -9.28 -0.21 12.29
CA ASP A 165 -9.05 -1.64 12.08
C ASP A 165 -8.58 -2.32 13.38
N SER A 166 -7.75 -1.65 14.18
CA SER A 166 -7.33 -2.15 15.49
C SER A 166 -8.50 -2.32 16.45
N VAL A 167 -9.43 -1.36 16.48
CA VAL A 167 -10.64 -1.47 17.30
C VAL A 167 -11.48 -2.68 16.87
N ILE A 168 -11.66 -2.90 15.57
CA ILE A 168 -12.41 -4.05 15.05
C ILE A 168 -11.73 -5.36 15.45
N ILE A 169 -10.40 -5.45 15.32
CA ILE A 169 -9.63 -6.65 15.70
C ILE A 169 -9.73 -6.89 17.23
N VAL A 170 -9.64 -5.86 18.04
CA VAL A 170 -9.81 -6.00 19.51
C VAL A 170 -11.23 -6.47 19.85
N LEU A 171 -12.26 -5.93 19.21
CA LEU A 171 -13.64 -6.40 19.39
C LEU A 171 -13.79 -7.87 18.97
N SER A 172 -13.13 -8.27 17.88
CA SER A 172 -13.15 -9.66 17.43
C SER A 172 -12.52 -10.63 18.43
N ALA A 173 -11.56 -10.17 19.26
CA ALA A 173 -10.96 -10.97 20.31
C ALA A 173 -11.96 -11.41 21.40
N PHE A 174 -12.96 -10.59 21.69
CA PHE A 174 -14.01 -10.92 22.66
C PHE A 174 -15.02 -11.94 22.10
N ILE A 175 -15.18 -12.00 20.79
CA ILE A 175 -16.19 -12.84 20.11
C ILE A 175 -15.57 -14.18 19.66
N PHE A 176 -14.44 -14.12 18.95
CA PHE A 176 -13.77 -15.29 18.34
C PHE A 176 -12.61 -15.82 19.18
N GLY A 177 -12.24 -15.12 20.26
CA GLY A 177 -11.13 -15.46 21.12
C GLY A 177 -9.81 -14.80 20.70
N ARG A 178 -8.88 -14.74 21.67
CA ARG A 178 -7.59 -14.01 21.54
C ARG A 178 -6.71 -14.52 20.41
N ASN A 179 -6.68 -15.83 20.18
CA ASN A 179 -5.85 -16.41 19.14
C ASN A 179 -6.28 -15.96 17.73
N ILE A 180 -7.59 -15.92 17.46
CA ILE A 180 -8.11 -15.45 16.16
C ILE A 180 -7.79 -13.97 15.94
N ALA A 181 -7.86 -13.14 16.97
CA ALA A 181 -7.46 -11.74 16.85
C ALA A 181 -5.94 -11.58 16.56
N LEU A 182 -5.08 -12.42 17.16
CA LEU A 182 -3.66 -12.42 16.86
C LEU A 182 -3.39 -12.84 15.39
N TYR A 183 -4.10 -13.83 14.87
CA TYR A 183 -4.03 -14.21 13.46
C TYR A 183 -4.54 -13.09 12.55
N ALA A 184 -5.58 -12.36 12.95
CA ALA A 184 -6.05 -11.19 12.20
C ALA A 184 -4.97 -10.09 12.12
N LEU A 185 -4.17 -9.87 13.17
CA LEU A 185 -3.03 -8.95 13.12
C LEU A 185 -1.96 -9.43 12.14
N VAL A 186 -1.65 -10.72 12.09
CA VAL A 186 -0.73 -11.30 11.11
C VAL A 186 -1.25 -11.08 9.69
N THR A 187 -2.53 -11.40 9.44
CA THR A 187 -3.19 -11.16 8.16
C THR A 187 -3.11 -9.69 7.74
N GLN A 188 -3.40 -8.76 8.65
CA GLN A 188 -3.36 -7.33 8.39
C GLN A 188 -1.94 -6.84 8.07
N PHE A 189 -0.93 -7.33 8.80
CA PHE A 189 0.47 -6.97 8.57
C PHE A 189 0.94 -7.45 7.19
N ILE A 190 0.69 -8.71 6.85
CA ILE A 190 1.06 -9.28 5.54
C ILE A 190 0.31 -8.57 4.42
N GLY A 191 -1.00 -8.33 4.59
CA GLY A 191 -1.83 -7.60 3.63
C GLY A 191 -1.30 -6.19 3.37
N SER A 192 -0.95 -5.44 4.40
CA SER A 192 -0.34 -4.11 4.26
C SER A 192 0.96 -4.15 3.45
N LYS A 193 1.84 -5.13 3.71
CA LYS A 193 3.09 -5.29 2.95
C LYS A 193 2.86 -5.67 1.49
N MET A 194 1.83 -6.48 1.22
CA MET A 194 1.44 -6.80 -0.15
C MET A 194 0.82 -5.62 -0.88
N VAL A 195 0.03 -4.77 -0.20
CA VAL A 195 -0.45 -3.50 -0.78
C VAL A 195 0.72 -2.61 -1.17
N ASP A 196 1.67 -2.40 -0.25
CA ASP A 196 2.88 -1.61 -0.53
C ASP A 196 3.64 -2.18 -1.73
N PHE A 197 3.76 -3.52 -1.79
CA PHE A 197 4.43 -4.22 -2.88
C PHE A 197 3.75 -4.02 -4.24
N ILE A 198 2.42 -4.12 -4.30
CA ILE A 198 1.65 -3.91 -5.54
C ILE A 198 1.65 -2.44 -5.96
N MET A 199 1.53 -1.51 -5.00
CA MET A 199 1.49 -0.08 -5.26
C MET A 199 2.82 0.49 -5.76
N TYR A 200 3.92 0.04 -5.14
CA TYR A 200 5.25 0.61 -5.37
C TYR A 200 6.21 -0.36 -6.04
N GLY A 201 5.83 -1.63 -6.19
CA GLY A 201 6.61 -2.68 -6.85
C GLY A 201 7.89 -3.07 -6.10
N PHE A 202 8.76 -3.77 -6.79
CA PHE A 202 10.16 -3.92 -6.43
C PHE A 202 10.97 -2.69 -6.85
N GLU A 203 10.36 -1.50 -6.82
CA GLU A 203 11.15 -0.32 -7.17
C GLU A 203 12.43 -0.37 -6.35
N THR A 204 13.53 -0.39 -7.05
CA THR A 204 14.86 -0.27 -6.47
C THR A 204 14.83 0.98 -5.63
N LYS A 205 14.73 0.80 -4.30
CA LYS A 205 14.69 1.93 -3.37
C LYS A 205 15.85 2.84 -3.73
N ILE A 206 15.55 3.99 -4.27
CA ILE A 206 16.56 5.01 -4.58
C ILE A 206 16.85 5.75 -3.28
N VAL A 207 18.12 5.92 -3.01
CA VAL A 207 18.58 6.77 -1.91
C VAL A 207 19.32 7.97 -2.47
N GLN A 208 19.13 9.10 -1.85
CA GLN A 208 19.93 10.29 -2.08
C GLN A 208 21.04 10.34 -1.02
N MET A 209 22.28 10.33 -1.48
CA MET A 209 23.42 10.59 -0.61
C MET A 209 23.84 12.04 -0.74
N GLN A 210 24.02 12.68 0.40
CA GLN A 210 24.66 13.99 0.52
C GLN A 210 26.02 13.80 1.17
N ILE A 211 27.08 14.16 0.46
CA ILE A 211 28.46 13.89 0.88
C ILE A 211 29.21 15.21 0.98
N ILE A 212 29.79 15.48 2.15
CA ILE A 212 30.70 16.59 2.38
C ILE A 212 32.05 16.00 2.73
N THR A 213 33.04 16.22 1.88
CA THR A 213 34.40 15.65 2.04
C THR A 213 35.45 16.66 1.61
N SER A 214 36.67 16.51 2.09
CA SER A 214 37.82 17.27 1.61
C SER A 214 38.28 16.82 0.22
N ARG A 215 37.89 15.59 -0.22
CA ARG A 215 38.29 14.95 -1.48
C ARG A 215 37.17 14.90 -2.51
N ASN A 216 36.46 16.02 -2.70
CA ASN A 216 35.29 16.08 -3.57
C ASN A 216 35.54 15.57 -5.00
N SER A 217 36.70 15.95 -5.58
CA SER A 217 37.05 15.56 -6.97
C SER A 217 37.25 14.07 -7.13
N ASP A 218 37.94 13.43 -6.19
CA ASP A 218 38.24 11.99 -6.23
C ASP A 218 36.98 11.17 -6.03
N VAL A 219 36.15 11.58 -5.06
CA VAL A 219 34.85 10.94 -4.76
C VAL A 219 33.89 11.08 -5.93
N ALA A 220 33.77 12.26 -6.52
CA ALA A 220 32.92 12.49 -7.70
C ALA A 220 33.37 11.64 -8.88
N LYS A 221 34.68 11.55 -9.12
CA LYS A 221 35.27 10.71 -10.18
C LYS A 221 34.94 9.24 -9.98
N TYR A 222 35.15 8.73 -8.77
CA TYR A 222 34.83 7.34 -8.41
C TYR A 222 33.33 7.03 -8.65
N ILE A 223 32.43 7.91 -8.18
CA ILE A 223 30.99 7.70 -8.35
C ILE A 223 30.59 7.69 -9.84
N MET A 224 31.17 8.59 -10.65
CA MET A 224 30.84 8.67 -12.07
C MET A 224 31.48 7.56 -12.90
N GLN A 225 32.73 7.17 -12.62
CA GLN A 225 33.47 6.22 -13.44
C GLN A 225 33.31 4.77 -13.01
N ASP A 226 33.36 4.50 -11.69
CA ASP A 226 33.34 3.12 -11.16
C ASP A 226 31.91 2.67 -10.81
N ILE A 227 31.08 3.56 -10.28
CA ILE A 227 29.68 3.26 -9.94
C ILE A 227 28.75 3.52 -11.12
N GLY A 228 29.10 4.48 -12.01
CA GLY A 228 28.30 4.85 -13.17
C GLY A 228 27.04 5.65 -12.81
N ARG A 229 27.12 6.50 -11.78
CA ARG A 229 26.02 7.38 -11.33
C ARG A 229 26.37 8.84 -11.56
N GLY A 230 25.36 9.63 -11.91
CA GLY A 230 25.49 11.09 -12.00
C GLY A 230 25.71 11.71 -10.61
N VAL A 231 26.56 12.73 -10.55
CA VAL A 231 26.84 13.49 -9.34
C VAL A 231 26.56 14.97 -9.60
N SER A 232 25.78 15.60 -8.73
CA SER A 232 25.58 17.04 -8.68
C SER A 232 26.37 17.62 -7.50
N SER A 233 26.92 18.84 -7.66
CA SER A 233 27.65 19.51 -6.58
C SER A 233 27.02 20.87 -6.27
N TYR A 234 26.96 21.20 -4.96
CA TYR A 234 26.54 22.49 -4.46
C TYR A 234 27.66 23.13 -3.64
N ASP A 235 27.85 24.42 -3.80
CA ASP A 235 28.71 25.18 -2.90
C ASP A 235 27.95 25.52 -1.62
N ILE A 236 28.49 25.12 -0.49
CA ILE A 236 27.91 25.33 0.85
C ILE A 236 28.90 26.10 1.74
N VAL A 237 28.37 26.79 2.72
CA VAL A 237 29.16 27.45 3.76
C VAL A 237 28.85 26.76 5.10
N GLY A 238 29.88 26.31 5.79
CA GLY A 238 29.73 25.79 7.14
C GLY A 238 29.53 26.95 8.13
N GLU A 239 28.31 27.06 8.67
CA GLU A 239 27.95 28.14 9.60
C GLU A 239 28.89 28.24 10.81
N TYR A 240 29.31 27.11 11.36
CA TYR A 240 30.20 27.07 12.51
C TYR A 240 31.66 27.47 12.17
N THR A 241 32.13 27.10 10.97
CA THR A 241 33.55 27.28 10.59
C THR A 241 33.76 28.48 9.66
N GLY A 242 32.72 29.01 9.03
CA GLY A 242 32.78 30.01 7.97
C GLY A 242 33.42 29.51 6.66
N GLN A 243 33.73 28.19 6.58
CA GLN A 243 34.45 27.64 5.43
C GLN A 243 33.54 27.30 4.27
N HIS A 244 33.98 27.70 3.07
CA HIS A 244 33.35 27.25 1.83
C HIS A 244 33.73 25.79 1.52
N ARG A 245 32.73 24.95 1.30
CA ARG A 245 32.88 23.53 0.97
C ARG A 245 31.96 23.16 -0.16
N LYS A 246 32.24 22.01 -0.80
CA LYS A 246 31.31 21.41 -1.78
C LYS A 246 30.57 20.25 -1.14
N GLN A 247 29.28 20.20 -1.39
CA GLN A 247 28.43 19.08 -1.09
C GLN A 247 28.13 18.33 -2.38
N LEU A 248 28.41 17.04 -2.44
CA LEU A 248 28.02 16.19 -3.55
C LEU A 248 26.68 15.55 -3.27
N ILE A 249 25.83 15.49 -4.29
CA ILE A 249 24.55 14.77 -4.24
C ILE A 249 24.57 13.70 -5.31
N VAL A 250 24.24 12.47 -4.90
CA VAL A 250 24.11 11.32 -5.79
C VAL A 250 22.83 10.56 -5.50
N LEU A 251 22.14 10.15 -6.56
CA LEU A 251 20.98 9.26 -6.50
C LEU A 251 21.44 7.86 -6.91
N CYS A 252 21.34 6.91 -6.00
CA CYS A 252 21.87 5.57 -6.20
C CYS A 252 21.00 4.50 -5.49
N SER A 253 21.24 3.23 -5.78
CA SER A 253 20.62 2.13 -5.05
C SER A 253 21.22 2.00 -3.63
N PRO A 254 20.51 1.37 -2.67
CA PRO A 254 21.05 1.11 -1.34
C PRO A 254 22.37 0.31 -1.35
N ARG A 255 22.54 -0.60 -2.32
CA ARG A 255 23.80 -1.36 -2.49
C ARG A 255 24.95 -0.44 -2.90
N GLU A 256 24.72 0.40 -3.90
CA GLU A 256 25.72 1.38 -4.36
C GLU A 256 26.09 2.36 -3.26
N SER A 257 25.11 2.79 -2.45
CA SER A 257 25.38 3.70 -1.34
C SER A 257 26.32 3.08 -0.29
N MET A 258 26.23 1.77 -0.05
CA MET A 258 27.15 1.06 0.85
C MET A 258 28.56 0.96 0.27
N VAL A 259 28.68 0.77 -1.05
CA VAL A 259 29.97 0.75 -1.74
C VAL A 259 30.64 2.13 -1.69
N ILE A 260 29.87 3.19 -1.97
CA ILE A 260 30.35 4.58 -1.89
C ILE A 260 30.77 4.92 -0.46
N LYS A 261 29.97 4.52 0.54
CA LYS A 261 30.29 4.70 1.96
C LYS A 261 31.62 4.03 2.32
N LYS A 262 31.84 2.79 1.89
CA LYS A 262 33.09 2.07 2.15
C LYS A 262 34.29 2.80 1.55
N TYR A 263 34.20 3.23 0.28
CA TYR A 263 35.22 4.02 -0.38
C TYR A 263 35.54 5.32 0.37
N LEU A 264 34.51 6.04 0.86
CA LEU A 264 34.67 7.25 1.64
C LEU A 264 35.38 7.00 2.98
N MET A 265 35.06 5.89 3.67
CA MET A 265 35.74 5.52 4.92
C MET A 265 37.25 5.32 4.74
N ASP A 266 37.64 4.77 3.59
CA ASP A 266 39.05 4.53 3.27
C ASP A 266 39.77 5.81 2.82
N MET A 267 39.07 6.73 2.14
CA MET A 267 39.66 7.93 1.53
C MET A 267 39.64 9.16 2.42
N ASP A 268 38.56 9.37 3.17
CA ASP A 268 38.37 10.51 4.07
C ASP A 268 37.49 10.10 5.26
N PRO A 269 38.08 9.55 6.34
CA PRO A 269 37.34 9.15 7.53
C PRO A 269 36.56 10.30 8.20
N SER A 270 36.92 11.54 7.88
CA SER A 270 36.25 12.75 8.40
C SER A 270 35.06 13.21 7.54
N ALA A 271 34.78 12.51 6.44
CA ALA A 271 33.67 12.86 5.56
C ALA A 271 32.31 12.75 6.28
N PHE A 272 31.44 13.74 6.03
CA PHE A 272 30.05 13.69 6.49
C PHE A 272 29.18 13.15 5.38
N VAL A 273 28.37 12.14 5.69
CA VAL A 273 27.46 11.47 4.74
C VAL A 273 26.07 11.38 5.34
N ALA A 274 25.10 11.98 4.69
CA ALA A 274 23.68 11.80 4.97
C ALA A 274 23.05 10.95 3.86
N ILE A 275 22.26 9.93 4.24
CA ILE A 275 21.53 9.07 3.31
C ILE A 275 20.05 9.22 3.60
N MET A 276 19.29 9.63 2.59
CA MET A 276 17.86 9.82 2.66
C MET A 276 17.15 8.88 1.66
N GLN A 277 16.02 8.33 2.06
CA GLN A 277 15.18 7.59 1.12
C GLN A 277 14.43 8.56 0.22
N VAL A 278 14.43 8.29 -1.07
CA VAL A 278 13.67 9.04 -2.07
C VAL A 278 12.50 8.17 -2.50
N ASN A 279 11.30 8.69 -2.41
CA ASN A 279 10.10 7.93 -2.74
C ASN A 279 10.02 7.64 -4.24
N THR A 280 10.33 8.62 -5.09
CA THR A 280 10.26 8.45 -6.56
C THR A 280 11.26 9.39 -7.22
N VAL A 281 11.92 8.93 -8.26
CA VAL A 281 12.79 9.74 -9.12
C VAL A 281 12.30 9.58 -10.55
N TRP A 282 11.97 10.69 -11.19
CA TRP A 282 11.55 10.73 -12.58
C TRP A 282 12.71 11.19 -13.44
N GLY A 283 13.01 10.48 -14.51
CA GLY A 283 14.06 10.85 -15.44
C GLY A 283 14.77 9.66 -16.05
N GLU A 284 15.73 9.94 -16.94
CA GLU A 284 16.56 8.92 -17.53
C GLU A 284 17.64 8.45 -16.55
N GLY A 285 17.68 7.16 -16.24
CA GLY A 285 18.69 6.58 -15.36
C GLY A 285 18.34 5.19 -14.85
N ARG A 286 19.33 4.47 -14.35
CA ARG A 286 19.11 3.11 -13.82
C ARG A 286 18.27 3.16 -12.54
N GLY A 287 17.07 2.59 -12.59
CA GLY A 287 16.14 2.53 -11.47
C GLY A 287 15.33 3.81 -11.25
N PHE A 288 15.33 4.73 -12.23
CA PHE A 288 14.43 5.88 -12.25
C PHE A 288 13.16 5.54 -13.03
N THR A 289 12.08 6.23 -12.71
CA THR A 289 10.80 6.09 -13.43
C THR A 289 10.85 6.96 -14.68
N ASP A 290 10.49 6.40 -15.83
CA ASP A 290 10.42 7.17 -17.07
C ASP A 290 9.34 8.25 -16.98
N MET A 291 9.66 9.48 -17.44
CA MET A 291 8.70 10.60 -17.46
C MET A 291 7.48 10.33 -18.37
N TYR A 292 7.62 9.43 -19.33
CA TYR A 292 6.58 9.10 -20.31
C TYR A 292 5.79 7.82 -19.96
N GLU A 293 6.19 7.05 -18.95
CA GLU A 293 5.35 5.98 -18.39
C GLU A 293 4.23 6.61 -17.55
N GLU A 294 3.12 6.94 -18.20
CA GLU A 294 1.83 7.10 -17.50
C GLU A 294 1.45 5.72 -16.91
N LYS A 295 1.71 5.51 -15.62
CA LYS A 295 1.17 4.37 -14.87
C LYS A 295 -0.34 4.42 -14.77
#